data_56db3865388340e36e1f82342c647525
#
_entry.id   56db3865388340e36e1f82342c647525
#
_cell.length_a   1.000
_cell.length_b   1.000
_cell.length_c   1.000
_cell.angle_alpha   90.00
_cell.angle_beta   90.00
_cell.angle_gamma   90.00
#
_symmetry.space_group_name_H-M   'P 1'
#
loop_
_entity.id
_entity.type
_entity.pdbx_description
1 polymer ?
#
loop_
_entity_poly.entity_id
_entity_poly.type
_entity_poly.pdbx_seq_one_letter_code
_entity_poly.pdbx_strand_id
1 'polypeptide(L)'
;MAAPAKLMGEGIGENAAEEEPRVLEPGAAPFGNFPHYSRFHPPEQRLRLLPPELLRRLFPPERSEARPILGLDVGCNSGDLSVALYKHFLSLHDGENCSDAPRELRLLCCDIDPVLVERAKKECPFPDGLNFITLDFMNQRTRKVLLSSFLSQFGRSVFDIGFCMSITMWIHLNHGDHGLWEFLAHLSSLCRYLLVEPQPWKCYRAAARRLRKLGLHDFDHFHSLAIRGDMANQIVQILTQDHGMELVCCFGNTSWDRSLLLFRASDP
;
A
#
# COMPACT_ATOMS: atom_id res chain seq x y z
N MET A 1 -23.95 57.99 49.73
CA MET A 1 -22.88 57.01 49.91
C MET A 1 -23.29 55.75 49.13
N ALA A 2 -22.76 55.62 47.95
CA ALA A 2 -23.06 54.51 47.07
C ALA A 2 -21.80 53.59 47.00
N ALA A 3 -21.96 52.31 47.26
CA ALA A 3 -20.91 51.32 47.12
C ALA A 3 -20.85 50.78 45.68
N PRO A 4 -19.69 50.46 45.13
CA PRO A 4 -19.54 50.02 43.74
C PRO A 4 -19.82 48.54 43.54
N ALA A 5 -20.46 48.25 42.43
CA ALA A 5 -20.75 46.90 41.94
C ALA A 5 -19.47 46.12 41.49
N LYS A 6 -19.41 44.86 41.88
CA LYS A 6 -18.37 43.89 41.49
C LYS A 6 -18.79 43.20 40.20
N LEU A 7 -18.06 43.42 39.13
CA LEU A 7 -18.14 42.66 37.88
C LEU A 7 -17.52 41.27 38.11
N MET A 8 -18.33 40.23 37.93
CA MET A 8 -17.86 38.84 37.83
C MET A 8 -17.55 38.55 36.37
N GLY A 9 -16.29 38.25 36.08
CA GLY A 9 -15.86 37.74 34.81
C GLY A 9 -16.04 36.21 34.75
N GLU A 10 -16.85 35.76 33.83
CA GLU A 10 -16.95 34.33 33.47
C GLU A 10 -15.75 33.95 32.59
N GLY A 11 -14.86 33.13 33.15
CA GLY A 11 -13.81 32.46 32.41
C GLY A 11 -14.36 31.19 31.78
N ILE A 12 -14.52 31.19 30.47
CA ILE A 12 -14.77 29.99 29.69
C ILE A 12 -13.41 29.28 29.50
N GLY A 13 -13.17 28.29 30.32
CA GLY A 13 -12.06 27.33 30.13
C GLY A 13 -12.51 26.23 29.21
N GLU A 14 -12.15 26.30 27.92
CA GLU A 14 -12.14 25.15 27.03
C GLU A 14 -10.98 24.22 27.42
N ASN A 15 -11.30 23.19 28.19
CA ASN A 15 -10.42 22.03 28.34
C ASN A 15 -10.51 21.20 27.06
N ALA A 16 -9.66 21.50 26.09
CA ALA A 16 -9.28 20.53 25.08
C ALA A 16 -8.48 19.43 25.80
N ALA A 17 -9.15 18.35 26.14
CA ALA A 17 -8.47 17.14 26.57
C ALA A 17 -7.64 16.64 25.38
N GLU A 18 -6.33 16.79 25.44
CA GLU A 18 -5.40 16.10 24.56
C GLU A 18 -5.61 14.60 24.82
N GLU A 19 -6.22 13.90 23.85
CA GLU A 19 -6.29 12.45 23.89
C GLU A 19 -4.86 11.91 23.79
N GLU A 20 -4.36 11.33 24.87
CA GLU A 20 -3.07 10.61 24.85
C GLU A 20 -3.12 9.53 23.77
N PRO A 21 -2.04 9.37 22.98
CA PRO A 21 -2.00 8.35 21.95
C PRO A 21 -2.15 6.97 22.60
N ARG A 22 -3.23 6.26 22.25
CA ARG A 22 -3.50 4.91 22.75
C ARG A 22 -2.35 4.01 22.34
N VAL A 23 -1.57 3.54 23.30
CA VAL A 23 -0.55 2.50 23.10
C VAL A 23 -1.28 1.22 22.71
N LEU A 24 -1.29 0.89 21.42
CA LEU A 24 -1.92 -0.32 20.91
C LEU A 24 -1.05 -1.55 21.25
N GLU A 25 -1.70 -2.60 21.76
CA GLU A 25 -1.08 -3.90 21.97
C GLU A 25 -0.37 -4.38 20.69
N PRO A 26 0.88 -4.90 20.78
CA PRO A 26 1.66 -5.33 19.60
C PRO A 26 0.98 -6.35 18.69
N GLY A 27 0.00 -7.10 19.22
CA GLY A 27 -0.79 -8.08 18.46
C GLY A 27 -2.02 -7.51 17.76
N ALA A 28 -2.39 -6.25 18.00
CA ALA A 28 -3.61 -5.65 17.44
C ALA A 28 -3.50 -5.44 15.92
N ALA A 29 -2.37 -4.89 15.47
CA ALA A 29 -2.08 -4.60 14.06
C ALA A 29 -3.29 -4.02 13.31
N PRO A 30 -3.87 -2.87 13.73
CA PRO A 30 -5.11 -2.33 13.17
C PRO A 30 -4.97 -1.91 11.70
N PHE A 31 -3.76 -1.67 11.25
CA PHE A 31 -3.43 -1.35 9.86
C PHE A 31 -2.79 -2.53 9.10
N GLY A 32 -2.79 -3.74 9.70
CA GLY A 32 -2.08 -4.88 9.13
C GLY A 32 -0.56 -4.85 9.34
N ASN A 33 -0.09 -3.94 10.18
CA ASN A 33 1.31 -3.68 10.51
C ASN A 33 1.93 -4.74 11.43
N PHE A 34 1.85 -6.02 11.00
CA PHE A 34 2.45 -7.15 11.73
C PHE A 34 3.97 -7.14 11.60
N PRO A 35 4.73 -7.17 12.72
CA PRO A 35 6.20 -7.13 12.68
C PRO A 35 6.86 -8.30 11.95
N HIS A 36 6.14 -9.41 11.75
CA HIS A 36 6.64 -10.65 11.15
C HIS A 36 5.69 -11.17 10.08
N TYR A 37 5.15 -10.26 9.26
CA TYR A 37 4.16 -10.60 8.22
C TYR A 37 4.68 -11.67 7.24
N SER A 38 5.93 -11.60 6.84
CA SER A 38 6.58 -12.53 5.91
C SER A 38 6.65 -13.98 6.40
N ARG A 39 6.61 -14.20 7.72
CA ARG A 39 6.54 -15.57 8.30
C ARG A 39 5.22 -16.27 8.00
N PHE A 40 4.13 -15.52 7.89
CA PHE A 40 2.79 -16.06 7.60
C PHE A 40 2.46 -16.03 6.11
N HIS A 41 3.04 -15.08 5.38
CA HIS A 41 2.80 -14.85 3.97
C HIS A 41 4.14 -14.64 3.25
N PRO A 42 4.94 -15.72 3.05
CA PRO A 42 6.27 -15.61 2.48
C PRO A 42 6.22 -15.09 1.03
N PRO A 43 7.14 -14.19 0.64
CA PRO A 43 7.19 -13.59 -0.69
C PRO A 43 7.18 -14.59 -1.84
N GLU A 44 7.84 -15.74 -1.67
CA GLU A 44 8.03 -16.78 -2.69
C GLU A 44 6.71 -17.30 -3.27
N GLN A 45 5.65 -17.31 -2.48
CA GLN A 45 4.32 -17.75 -2.95
C GLN A 45 3.74 -16.80 -4.01
N ARG A 46 4.02 -15.51 -3.89
CA ARG A 46 3.62 -14.49 -4.87
C ARG A 46 4.54 -14.53 -6.08
N LEU A 47 5.85 -14.62 -5.84
CA LEU A 47 6.86 -14.64 -6.90
C LEU A 47 6.70 -15.84 -7.84
N ARG A 48 6.26 -17.01 -7.34
CA ARG A 48 5.96 -18.19 -8.18
C ARG A 48 4.85 -17.94 -9.20
N LEU A 49 3.95 -17.01 -8.93
CA LEU A 49 2.86 -16.65 -9.84
C LEU A 49 3.27 -15.58 -10.84
N LEU A 50 4.30 -14.78 -10.54
CA LEU A 50 4.72 -13.65 -11.36
C LEU A 50 5.86 -14.06 -12.28
N PRO A 51 5.74 -13.88 -13.61
CA PRO A 51 6.85 -14.11 -14.53
C PRO A 51 8.02 -13.17 -14.20
N PRO A 52 9.27 -13.65 -14.08
CA PRO A 52 10.43 -12.78 -13.84
C PRO A 52 10.61 -11.71 -14.92
N GLU A 53 10.26 -12.03 -16.15
CA GLU A 53 10.33 -11.14 -17.30
C GLU A 53 9.13 -10.17 -17.42
N LEU A 54 8.21 -10.15 -16.45
CA LEU A 54 6.99 -9.33 -16.50
C LEU A 54 7.30 -7.86 -16.83
N LEU A 55 8.22 -7.23 -16.10
CA LEU A 55 8.55 -5.83 -16.36
C LEU A 55 9.17 -5.60 -17.74
N ARG A 56 9.98 -6.53 -18.25
CA ARG A 56 10.51 -6.46 -19.62
C ARG A 56 9.43 -6.57 -20.68
N ARG A 57 8.40 -7.38 -20.43
CA ARG A 57 7.23 -7.51 -21.32
C ARG A 57 6.35 -6.27 -21.31
N LEU A 58 6.11 -5.67 -20.13
CA LEU A 58 5.29 -4.47 -19.99
C LEU A 58 6.00 -3.21 -20.50
N PHE A 59 7.33 -3.16 -20.35
CA PHE A 59 8.17 -2.01 -20.70
C PHE A 59 9.35 -2.48 -21.58
N PRO A 60 9.11 -2.80 -22.85
CA PRO A 60 10.17 -3.21 -23.74
C PRO A 60 11.21 -2.09 -23.90
N PRO A 61 12.51 -2.42 -24.05
CA PRO A 61 13.55 -1.43 -24.27
C PRO A 61 13.34 -0.74 -25.62
N GLU A 62 12.96 0.52 -25.58
CA GLU A 62 13.01 1.36 -26.78
C GLU A 62 14.46 1.76 -27.06
N ARG A 63 14.84 1.76 -28.36
CA ARG A 63 16.24 1.94 -28.81
C ARG A 63 16.90 3.28 -28.42
N SER A 64 16.18 4.25 -27.83
CA SER A 64 16.71 5.59 -27.64
C SER A 64 16.94 6.05 -26.19
N GLU A 65 16.34 5.46 -25.16
CA GLU A 65 16.49 5.97 -23.80
C GLU A 65 16.46 4.85 -22.73
N ALA A 66 17.59 4.70 -22.03
CA ALA A 66 17.72 3.84 -20.85
C ALA A 66 17.08 4.50 -19.61
N ARG A 67 15.78 4.78 -19.65
CA ARG A 67 15.08 5.34 -18.47
C ARG A 67 14.74 4.24 -17.48
N PRO A 68 14.91 4.48 -16.16
CA PRO A 68 14.53 3.51 -15.15
C PRO A 68 13.01 3.27 -15.16
N ILE A 69 12.61 2.05 -14.79
CA ILE A 69 11.22 1.72 -14.46
C ILE A 69 10.96 2.25 -13.06
N LEU A 70 9.93 3.06 -12.88
CA LEU A 70 9.54 3.59 -11.57
C LEU A 70 8.38 2.79 -11.01
N GLY A 71 8.56 2.20 -9.82
CA GLY A 71 7.52 1.47 -9.12
C GLY A 71 7.13 2.12 -7.80
N LEU A 72 5.89 1.90 -7.38
CA LEU A 72 5.34 2.31 -6.09
C LEU A 72 4.85 1.06 -5.36
N ASP A 73 5.37 0.79 -4.16
CA ASP A 73 4.89 -0.29 -3.29
C ASP A 73 4.17 0.30 -2.08
N VAL A 74 2.85 0.09 -1.98
CA VAL A 74 2.02 0.63 -0.91
C VAL A 74 1.73 -0.45 0.12
N GLY A 75 2.14 -0.19 1.38
CA GLY A 75 2.04 -1.14 2.48
C GLY A 75 3.21 -2.12 2.47
N CYS A 76 4.43 -1.60 2.32
CA CYS A 76 5.64 -2.40 2.19
C CYS A 76 6.06 -3.16 3.46
N ASN A 77 5.45 -2.86 4.62
CA ASN A 77 5.81 -3.43 5.92
C ASN A 77 7.33 -3.28 6.19
N SER A 78 8.01 -4.34 6.64
CA SER A 78 9.47 -4.38 6.83
C SER A 78 10.29 -4.57 5.52
N GLY A 79 9.68 -4.42 4.36
CA GLY A 79 10.37 -4.44 3.07
C GLY A 79 10.68 -5.82 2.50
N ASP A 80 10.36 -6.91 3.20
CA ASP A 80 10.70 -8.27 2.76
C ASP A 80 10.16 -8.58 1.36
N LEU A 81 8.90 -8.24 1.08
CA LEU A 81 8.30 -8.45 -0.24
C LEU A 81 8.88 -7.48 -1.28
N SER A 82 9.08 -6.21 -0.93
CA SER A 82 9.67 -5.21 -1.84
C SER A 82 11.06 -5.64 -2.32
N VAL A 83 11.91 -6.11 -1.40
CA VAL A 83 13.24 -6.66 -1.72
C VAL A 83 13.14 -7.90 -2.59
N ALA A 84 12.20 -8.79 -2.30
CA ALA A 84 11.99 -10.02 -3.07
C ALA A 84 11.50 -9.74 -4.50
N LEU A 85 10.55 -8.80 -4.68
CA LEU A 85 10.08 -8.32 -5.99
C LEU A 85 11.22 -7.66 -6.79
N TYR A 86 12.02 -6.82 -6.14
CA TYR A 86 13.17 -6.17 -6.76
C TYR A 86 14.16 -7.19 -7.32
N LYS A 87 14.56 -8.17 -6.51
CA LYS A 87 15.44 -9.28 -6.95
C LYS A 87 14.82 -10.07 -8.10
N HIS A 88 13.55 -10.42 -7.97
CA HIS A 88 12.82 -11.23 -8.94
C HIS A 88 12.77 -10.56 -10.32
N PHE A 89 12.40 -9.29 -10.39
CA PHE A 89 12.26 -8.58 -11.66
C PHE A 89 13.59 -8.17 -12.30
N LEU A 90 14.64 -8.02 -11.52
CA LEU A 90 15.98 -7.79 -12.04
C LEU A 90 16.73 -9.09 -12.36
N SER A 91 16.10 -10.26 -12.10
CA SER A 91 16.72 -11.57 -12.29
C SER A 91 18.09 -11.69 -11.58
N LEU A 92 18.18 -11.08 -10.37
CA LEU A 92 19.38 -11.14 -9.53
C LEU A 92 19.46 -12.50 -8.83
N HIS A 93 19.40 -13.58 -9.62
CA HIS A 93 19.70 -14.94 -9.18
C HIS A 93 21.17 -15.24 -9.48
N ASP A 94 21.85 -15.86 -8.53
CA ASP A 94 23.27 -16.18 -8.61
C ASP A 94 23.60 -16.91 -9.93
N GLY A 95 24.35 -16.29 -10.80
CA GLY A 95 25.19 -16.96 -11.78
C GLY A 95 24.81 -16.92 -13.26
N GLU A 96 23.77 -16.27 -13.72
CA GLU A 96 23.51 -16.15 -15.17
C GLU A 96 23.87 -14.77 -15.72
N ASN A 97 24.93 -14.73 -16.54
CA ASN A 97 25.27 -13.59 -17.39
C ASN A 97 24.22 -13.44 -18.49
N CYS A 98 23.13 -12.72 -18.21
CA CYS A 98 22.23 -12.29 -19.26
C CYS A 98 22.89 -11.11 -20.00
N SER A 99 23.18 -11.27 -21.29
CA SER A 99 23.86 -10.29 -22.14
C SER A 99 23.10 -8.97 -22.36
N ASP A 100 21.85 -8.92 -21.96
CA ASP A 100 21.03 -7.70 -21.99
C ASP A 100 21.00 -7.09 -20.58
N ALA A 101 21.67 -5.96 -20.41
CA ALA A 101 21.69 -5.24 -19.14
C ALA A 101 20.24 -5.05 -18.62
N PRO A 102 19.93 -5.52 -17.39
CA PRO A 102 18.60 -5.36 -16.85
C PRO A 102 18.26 -3.87 -16.78
N ARG A 103 17.05 -3.53 -17.22
CA ARG A 103 16.57 -2.15 -17.12
C ARG A 103 16.55 -1.74 -15.65
N GLU A 104 17.08 -0.57 -15.35
CA GLU A 104 17.12 -0.07 -13.98
C GLU A 104 15.70 0.01 -13.40
N LEU A 105 15.52 -0.51 -12.18
CA LEU A 105 14.27 -0.44 -11.42
C LEU A 105 14.47 0.45 -10.21
N ARG A 106 13.57 1.40 -9.99
CA ARG A 106 13.53 2.26 -8.82
C ARG A 106 12.19 2.13 -8.13
N LEU A 107 12.15 1.62 -6.92
CA LEU A 107 10.92 1.45 -6.14
C LEU A 107 10.85 2.47 -5.01
N LEU A 108 9.74 3.19 -4.94
CA LEU A 108 9.34 3.92 -3.74
C LEU A 108 8.40 3.02 -2.94
N CYS A 109 8.84 2.63 -1.75
CA CYS A 109 8.10 1.73 -0.87
C CYS A 109 7.60 2.52 0.34
N CYS A 110 6.31 2.47 0.62
CA CYS A 110 5.74 3.22 1.74
C CYS A 110 4.90 2.34 2.67
N ASP A 111 4.97 2.67 3.96
CA ASP A 111 4.12 2.08 4.99
C ASP A 111 3.72 3.14 6.01
N ILE A 112 2.58 2.94 6.68
CA ILE A 112 2.09 3.84 7.72
C ILE A 112 2.90 3.72 9.02
N ASP A 113 3.52 2.54 9.27
CA ASP A 113 4.24 2.24 10.49
C ASP A 113 5.72 2.66 10.40
N PRO A 114 6.14 3.71 11.12
CA PRO A 114 7.51 4.20 11.07
C PRO A 114 8.54 3.18 11.58
N VAL A 115 8.17 2.29 12.50
CA VAL A 115 9.10 1.29 13.05
C VAL A 115 9.42 0.24 12.00
N LEU A 116 8.40 -0.20 11.24
CA LEU A 116 8.60 -1.15 10.14
C LEU A 116 9.41 -0.53 9.00
N VAL A 117 9.14 0.74 8.67
CA VAL A 117 9.90 1.48 7.65
C VAL A 117 11.37 1.64 8.04
N GLU A 118 11.68 2.01 9.27
CA GLU A 118 13.07 2.12 9.74
C GLU A 118 13.79 0.76 9.72
N ARG A 119 13.09 -0.31 10.05
CA ARG A 119 13.61 -1.66 9.89
C ARG A 119 13.88 -1.98 8.42
N ALA A 120 12.95 -1.68 7.52
CA ALA A 120 13.11 -1.89 6.08
C ALA A 120 14.35 -1.16 5.54
N LYS A 121 14.56 0.11 5.92
CA LYS A 121 15.75 0.88 5.55
C LYS A 121 17.04 0.24 6.03
N LYS A 122 17.07 -0.17 7.30
CA LYS A 122 18.27 -0.75 7.93
C LYS A 122 18.66 -2.11 7.32
N GLU A 123 17.66 -2.93 6.98
CA GLU A 123 17.88 -4.29 6.48
C GLU A 123 17.92 -4.36 4.94
N CYS A 124 17.74 -3.23 4.23
CA CYS A 124 17.70 -3.18 2.78
C CYS A 124 19.06 -3.44 2.14
N PRO A 125 19.22 -4.47 1.29
CA PRO A 125 20.47 -4.75 0.59
C PRO A 125 20.65 -3.92 -0.70
N PHE A 126 19.64 -3.13 -1.11
CA PHE A 126 19.62 -2.36 -2.37
C PHE A 126 19.19 -0.90 -2.14
N PRO A 127 19.94 -0.11 -1.36
CA PRO A 127 19.52 1.25 -1.00
C PRO A 127 19.43 2.21 -2.18
N ASP A 128 20.14 1.93 -3.28
CA ASP A 128 20.06 2.72 -4.50
C ASP A 128 18.79 2.41 -5.32
N GLY A 129 18.23 1.22 -5.20
CA GLY A 129 17.05 0.77 -5.96
C GLY A 129 15.73 0.87 -5.19
N LEU A 130 15.78 0.77 -3.86
CA LEU A 130 14.62 0.75 -2.97
C LEU A 130 14.67 1.94 -2.00
N ASN A 131 13.68 2.81 -2.10
CA ASN A 131 13.52 3.94 -1.19
C ASN A 131 12.31 3.71 -0.29
N PHE A 132 12.54 3.60 1.03
CA PHE A 132 11.49 3.36 2.02
C PHE A 132 11.10 4.65 2.73
N ILE A 133 9.80 4.96 2.78
CA ILE A 133 9.27 6.16 3.43
C ILE A 133 8.10 5.84 4.35
N THR A 134 7.98 6.56 5.46
CA THR A 134 6.76 6.52 6.28
C THR A 134 5.71 7.41 5.63
N LEU A 135 4.56 6.82 5.30
CA LEU A 135 3.47 7.53 4.65
C LEU A 135 2.13 6.87 5.00
N ASP A 136 1.24 7.64 5.62
CA ASP A 136 -0.18 7.34 5.57
C ASP A 136 -0.68 7.67 4.16
N PHE A 137 -0.95 6.62 3.36
CA PHE A 137 -1.36 6.80 1.97
C PHE A 137 -2.71 7.50 1.83
N MET A 138 -3.56 7.47 2.86
CA MET A 138 -4.85 8.16 2.86
C MET A 138 -4.72 9.65 3.18
N ASN A 139 -3.59 10.10 3.73
CA ASN A 139 -3.31 11.53 3.91
C ASN A 139 -2.94 12.18 2.58
N GLN A 140 -3.91 12.87 1.97
CA GLN A 140 -3.76 13.49 0.65
C GLN A 140 -2.58 14.47 0.56
N ARG A 141 -2.37 15.31 1.59
CA ARG A 141 -1.33 16.35 1.58
C ARG A 141 0.06 15.75 1.56
N THR A 142 0.36 14.84 2.50
CA THR A 142 1.68 14.21 2.60
C THR A 142 1.93 13.29 1.42
N ARG A 143 0.93 12.52 0.98
CA ARG A 143 1.02 11.68 -0.22
C ARG A 143 1.42 12.50 -1.45
N LYS A 144 0.70 13.59 -1.75
CA LYS A 144 1.00 14.44 -2.91
C LYS A 144 2.44 14.97 -2.88
N VAL A 145 2.89 15.48 -1.74
CA VAL A 145 4.24 16.04 -1.59
C VAL A 145 5.32 14.97 -1.79
N LEU A 146 5.21 13.84 -1.09
CA LEU A 146 6.25 12.81 -1.09
C LEU A 146 6.33 12.09 -2.44
N LEU A 147 5.20 11.72 -3.04
CA LEU A 147 5.20 11.04 -4.33
C LEU A 147 5.66 11.97 -5.47
N SER A 148 5.22 13.23 -5.47
CA SER A 148 5.69 14.21 -6.47
C SER A 148 7.19 14.50 -6.32
N SER A 149 7.72 14.58 -5.10
CA SER A 149 9.15 14.78 -4.85
C SER A 149 9.99 13.62 -5.41
N PHE A 150 9.54 12.38 -5.25
CA PHE A 150 10.22 11.22 -5.84
C PHE A 150 10.16 11.24 -7.37
N LEU A 151 8.96 11.39 -7.94
CA LEU A 151 8.75 11.36 -9.39
C LEU A 151 9.49 12.48 -10.12
N SER A 152 9.57 13.68 -9.51
CA SER A 152 10.26 14.83 -10.12
C SER A 152 11.76 14.63 -10.31
N GLN A 153 12.41 13.78 -9.49
CA GLN A 153 13.83 13.43 -9.65
C GLN A 153 14.11 12.74 -10.99
N PHE A 154 13.09 12.11 -11.56
CA PHE A 154 13.14 11.39 -12.84
C PHE A 154 12.41 12.12 -13.98
N GLY A 155 11.92 13.34 -13.72
CA GLY A 155 11.11 14.09 -14.70
C GLY A 155 9.78 13.41 -15.05
N ARG A 156 9.16 12.70 -14.10
CA ARG A 156 7.92 11.91 -14.29
C ARG A 156 6.79 12.47 -13.43
N SER A 157 5.56 12.21 -13.84
CA SER A 157 4.34 12.54 -13.10
C SER A 157 3.58 11.30 -12.58
N VAL A 158 3.88 10.12 -13.13
CA VAL A 158 3.26 8.85 -12.78
C VAL A 158 4.30 7.74 -12.67
N PHE A 159 3.98 6.72 -11.89
CA PHE A 159 4.74 5.47 -11.81
C PHE A 159 4.43 4.57 -13.01
N ASP A 160 5.39 3.76 -13.40
CA ASP A 160 5.17 2.75 -14.43
C ASP A 160 4.34 1.59 -13.87
N ILE A 161 4.61 1.17 -12.62
CA ILE A 161 3.86 0.10 -11.96
C ILE A 161 3.65 0.40 -10.47
N GLY A 162 2.44 0.10 -9.98
CA GLY A 162 2.09 0.07 -8.55
C GLY A 162 1.92 -1.35 -8.05
N PHE A 163 2.34 -1.60 -6.81
CA PHE A 163 2.11 -2.84 -6.07
C PHE A 163 1.20 -2.53 -4.87
N CYS A 164 0.07 -3.22 -4.81
CA CYS A 164 -0.92 -3.11 -3.75
C CYS A 164 -1.19 -4.50 -3.18
N MET A 165 -0.24 -4.99 -2.38
CA MET A 165 -0.18 -6.37 -1.95
C MET A 165 -0.74 -6.54 -0.55
N SER A 166 -1.95 -7.09 -0.44
CA SER A 166 -2.60 -7.38 0.85
C SER A 166 -2.90 -6.15 1.72
N ILE A 167 -3.19 -5.00 1.12
CA ILE A 167 -3.49 -3.77 1.85
C ILE A 167 -4.95 -3.32 1.75
N THR A 168 -5.65 -3.67 0.68
CA THR A 168 -7.01 -3.18 0.37
C THR A 168 -8.00 -3.40 1.52
N MET A 169 -7.92 -4.54 2.21
CA MET A 169 -8.75 -4.82 3.39
C MET A 169 -8.52 -3.82 4.52
N TRP A 170 -7.26 -3.43 4.76
CA TRP A 170 -6.92 -2.52 5.85
C TRP A 170 -7.42 -1.11 5.58
N ILE A 171 -7.29 -0.65 4.34
CA ILE A 171 -7.90 0.62 3.91
C ILE A 171 -9.41 0.55 4.09
N HIS A 172 -10.05 -0.50 3.62
CA HIS A 172 -11.49 -0.68 3.68
C HIS A 172 -12.03 -0.73 5.11
N LEU A 173 -11.36 -1.47 6.01
CA LEU A 173 -11.74 -1.57 7.42
C LEU A 173 -11.60 -0.24 8.17
N ASN A 174 -10.57 0.55 7.86
CA ASN A 174 -10.28 1.80 8.57
C ASN A 174 -10.97 3.02 7.97
N HIS A 175 -11.36 3.00 6.67
CA HIS A 175 -11.89 4.16 5.96
C HIS A 175 -13.25 3.91 5.28
N GLY A 176 -13.82 2.71 5.43
CA GLY A 176 -15.12 2.34 4.84
C GLY A 176 -15.09 2.16 3.32
N ASP A 177 -16.28 1.96 2.73
CA ASP A 177 -16.43 1.76 1.29
C ASP A 177 -15.90 2.95 0.47
N HIS A 178 -16.18 4.17 0.92
CA HIS A 178 -15.71 5.39 0.27
C HIS A 178 -14.18 5.49 0.29
N GLY A 179 -13.57 5.17 1.44
CA GLY A 179 -12.10 5.17 1.55
C GLY A 179 -11.43 4.13 0.64
N LEU A 180 -12.01 2.94 0.49
CA LEU A 180 -11.54 1.96 -0.48
C LEU A 180 -11.63 2.50 -1.91
N TRP A 181 -12.76 3.10 -2.27
CA TRP A 181 -12.98 3.70 -3.58
C TRP A 181 -11.96 4.82 -3.88
N GLU A 182 -11.77 5.76 -2.94
CA GLU A 182 -10.77 6.84 -3.09
C GLU A 182 -9.33 6.31 -3.19
N PHE A 183 -8.99 5.31 -2.39
CA PHE A 183 -7.68 4.66 -2.44
C PHE A 183 -7.38 4.08 -3.83
N LEU A 184 -8.34 3.34 -4.39
CA LEU A 184 -8.21 2.75 -5.72
C LEU A 184 -8.18 3.82 -6.82
N ALA A 185 -8.96 4.90 -6.70
CA ALA A 185 -8.92 6.06 -7.59
C ALA A 185 -7.53 6.70 -7.62
N HIS A 186 -6.92 6.86 -6.45
CA HIS A 186 -5.58 7.43 -6.38
C HIS A 186 -4.52 6.53 -6.99
N LEU A 187 -4.59 5.22 -6.74
CA LEU A 187 -3.65 4.26 -7.35
C LEU A 187 -3.78 4.22 -8.87
N SER A 188 -5.02 4.20 -9.40
CA SER A 188 -5.29 4.19 -10.84
C SER A 188 -4.76 5.44 -11.54
N SER A 189 -4.85 6.61 -10.89
CA SER A 189 -4.34 7.88 -11.43
C SER A 189 -2.82 8.02 -11.35
N LEU A 190 -2.17 7.29 -10.45
CA LEU A 190 -0.73 7.39 -10.19
C LEU A 190 0.11 6.36 -10.95
N CYS A 191 -0.49 5.26 -11.43
CA CYS A 191 0.24 4.13 -11.98
C CYS A 191 -0.28 3.74 -13.37
N ARG A 192 0.64 3.49 -14.31
CA ARG A 192 0.28 2.92 -15.64
C ARG A 192 -0.19 1.48 -15.54
N TYR A 193 0.48 0.69 -14.71
CA TYR A 193 0.08 -0.66 -14.36
C TYR A 193 -0.09 -0.76 -12.85
N LEU A 194 -1.03 -1.60 -12.42
CA LEU A 194 -1.31 -1.82 -11.00
C LEU A 194 -1.47 -3.31 -10.73
N LEU A 195 -0.60 -3.86 -9.90
CA LEU A 195 -0.69 -5.24 -9.41
C LEU A 195 -1.34 -5.24 -8.04
N VAL A 196 -2.50 -5.90 -7.93
CA VAL A 196 -3.30 -5.92 -6.70
C VAL A 196 -3.48 -7.34 -6.19
N GLU A 197 -3.31 -7.53 -4.87
CA GLU A 197 -3.64 -8.77 -4.15
C GLU A 197 -4.74 -8.49 -3.12
N PRO A 198 -6.03 -8.61 -3.49
CA PRO A 198 -7.14 -8.39 -2.56
C PRO A 198 -7.20 -9.49 -1.50
N GLN A 199 -7.52 -9.10 -0.25
CA GLN A 199 -7.83 -10.09 0.79
C GLN A 199 -9.30 -10.50 0.69
N PRO A 200 -9.62 -11.81 0.75
CA PRO A 200 -10.99 -12.30 0.73
C PRO A 200 -11.76 -11.94 2.00
N TRP A 201 -13.07 -11.91 1.94
CA TRP A 201 -13.94 -11.50 3.06
C TRP A 201 -13.72 -12.28 4.36
N LYS A 202 -13.24 -13.53 4.28
CA LYS A 202 -12.84 -14.30 5.47
C LYS A 202 -11.75 -13.61 6.30
N CYS A 203 -10.84 -12.86 5.64
CA CYS A 203 -9.78 -12.10 6.31
C CYS A 203 -10.33 -10.91 7.11
N TYR A 204 -11.34 -10.22 6.59
CA TYR A 204 -12.03 -9.12 7.29
C TYR A 204 -12.63 -9.61 8.62
N ARG A 205 -13.37 -10.73 8.56
CA ARG A 205 -13.95 -11.35 9.75
C ARG A 205 -12.88 -11.82 10.75
N ALA A 206 -11.75 -12.32 10.26
CA ALA A 206 -10.63 -12.73 11.11
C ALA A 206 -9.97 -11.53 11.79
N ALA A 207 -9.79 -10.41 11.09
CA ALA A 207 -9.22 -9.17 11.64
C ALA A 207 -10.11 -8.60 12.75
N ALA A 208 -11.41 -8.42 12.50
CA ALA A 208 -12.37 -7.94 13.49
C ALA A 208 -12.45 -8.86 14.73
N ARG A 209 -12.45 -10.19 14.52
CA ARG A 209 -12.44 -11.17 15.63
C ARG A 209 -11.18 -11.06 16.47
N ARG A 210 -10.02 -10.79 15.85
CA ARG A 210 -8.75 -10.64 16.59
C ARG A 210 -8.79 -9.46 17.53
N LEU A 211 -9.23 -8.26 17.08
CA LEU A 211 -9.35 -7.10 17.97
C LEU A 211 -10.26 -7.39 19.16
N ARG A 212 -11.43 -7.97 18.90
CA ARG A 212 -12.37 -8.35 19.99
C ARG A 212 -11.78 -9.36 20.97
N LYS A 213 -10.98 -10.33 20.52
CA LYS A 213 -10.27 -11.27 21.40
C LYS A 213 -9.23 -10.60 22.29
N LEU A 214 -8.67 -9.47 21.85
CA LEU A 214 -7.75 -8.65 22.64
C LEU A 214 -8.48 -7.66 23.55
N GLY A 215 -9.81 -7.73 23.64
CA GLY A 215 -10.60 -6.79 24.42
C GLY A 215 -10.67 -5.37 23.81
N LEU A 216 -10.28 -5.21 22.56
CA LEU A 216 -10.31 -3.94 21.84
C LEU A 216 -11.63 -3.82 21.08
N HIS A 217 -12.03 -2.56 20.80
CA HIS A 217 -13.09 -2.26 19.86
C HIS A 217 -12.67 -2.75 18.47
N ASP A 218 -13.59 -3.35 17.70
CA ASP A 218 -13.27 -3.74 16.33
C ASP A 218 -13.31 -2.50 15.39
N PHE A 219 -13.20 -2.70 14.10
CA PHE A 219 -13.14 -1.60 13.14
C PHE A 219 -14.50 -0.89 13.03
N ASP A 220 -14.52 0.43 13.18
CA ASP A 220 -15.73 1.26 13.18
C ASP A 220 -16.59 1.04 11.93
N HIS A 221 -15.98 0.80 10.78
CA HIS A 221 -16.68 0.59 9.52
C HIS A 221 -17.10 -0.86 9.29
N PHE A 222 -16.56 -1.86 10.01
CA PHE A 222 -16.74 -3.28 9.69
C PHE A 222 -18.21 -3.70 9.52
N HIS A 223 -19.10 -3.20 10.38
CA HIS A 223 -20.53 -3.54 10.37
C HIS A 223 -21.32 -2.78 9.32
N SER A 224 -20.86 -1.61 8.90
CA SER A 224 -21.53 -0.72 7.92
C SER A 224 -21.06 -0.93 6.48
N LEU A 225 -20.00 -1.72 6.24
CA LEU A 225 -19.51 -1.97 4.88
C LEU A 225 -20.61 -2.57 3.99
N ALA A 226 -20.85 -1.98 2.84
CA ALA A 226 -21.74 -2.49 1.82
C ALA A 226 -20.99 -3.35 0.78
N ILE A 227 -19.73 -3.01 0.46
CA ILE A 227 -18.87 -3.78 -0.44
C ILE A 227 -18.39 -5.03 0.29
N ARG A 228 -18.94 -6.22 -0.05
CA ARG A 228 -18.72 -7.49 0.64
C ARG A 228 -18.67 -8.67 -0.31
N GLY A 229 -18.31 -9.84 0.22
CA GLY A 229 -18.38 -11.12 -0.50
C GLY A 229 -17.12 -11.41 -1.30
N ASP A 230 -17.23 -11.45 -2.61
CA ASP A 230 -16.10 -11.65 -3.52
C ASP A 230 -15.33 -10.34 -3.70
N MET A 231 -14.38 -10.10 -2.78
CA MET A 231 -13.61 -8.86 -2.76
C MET A 231 -12.72 -8.70 -4.00
N ALA A 232 -12.24 -9.79 -4.60
CA ALA A 232 -11.45 -9.70 -5.82
C ALA A 232 -12.30 -9.15 -6.97
N ASN A 233 -13.51 -9.69 -7.15
CA ASN A 233 -14.45 -9.21 -8.16
C ASN A 233 -14.93 -7.77 -7.88
N GLN A 234 -15.17 -7.40 -6.62
CA GLN A 234 -15.53 -6.03 -6.23
C GLN A 234 -14.43 -5.03 -6.64
N ILE A 235 -13.16 -5.35 -6.37
CA ILE A 235 -12.04 -4.49 -6.75
C ILE A 235 -11.87 -4.42 -8.28
N VAL A 236 -12.07 -5.55 -8.99
CA VAL A 236 -12.09 -5.54 -10.46
C VAL A 236 -13.16 -4.57 -10.96
N GLN A 237 -14.39 -4.65 -10.45
CA GLN A 237 -15.47 -3.75 -10.86
C GLN A 237 -15.15 -2.29 -10.61
N ILE A 238 -14.66 -1.94 -9.41
CA ILE A 238 -14.30 -0.55 -9.07
C ILE A 238 -13.19 -0.05 -10.01
N LEU A 239 -12.11 -0.80 -10.19
CA LEU A 239 -11.00 -0.36 -11.03
C LEU A 239 -11.37 -0.25 -12.51
N THR A 240 -12.21 -1.18 -13.02
CA THR A 240 -12.57 -1.19 -14.45
C THR A 240 -13.73 -0.26 -14.77
N GLN A 241 -14.79 -0.23 -13.95
CA GLN A 241 -16.00 0.54 -14.25
C GLN A 241 -15.90 1.99 -13.78
N ASP A 242 -15.32 2.23 -12.59
CA ASP A 242 -15.30 3.57 -12.00
C ASP A 242 -14.01 4.32 -12.31
N HIS A 243 -12.88 3.60 -12.44
CA HIS A 243 -11.55 4.23 -12.60
C HIS A 243 -10.90 3.97 -13.96
N GLY A 244 -11.62 3.37 -14.91
CA GLY A 244 -11.19 3.24 -16.30
C GLY A 244 -9.91 2.41 -16.51
N MET A 245 -9.58 1.50 -15.59
CA MET A 245 -8.48 0.56 -15.81
C MET A 245 -8.97 -0.67 -16.57
N GLU A 246 -8.07 -1.32 -17.27
CA GLU A 246 -8.31 -2.60 -17.93
C GLU A 246 -7.69 -3.73 -17.12
N LEU A 247 -8.43 -4.80 -16.84
CA LEU A 247 -7.86 -6.02 -16.28
C LEU A 247 -7.07 -6.76 -17.37
N VAL A 248 -5.73 -6.75 -17.24
CA VAL A 248 -4.83 -7.39 -18.22
C VAL A 248 -4.80 -8.90 -18.02
N CYS A 249 -4.60 -9.35 -16.78
CA CYS A 249 -4.59 -10.78 -16.45
C CYS A 249 -4.75 -11.04 -14.95
N CYS A 250 -5.09 -12.28 -14.63
CA CYS A 250 -5.00 -12.86 -13.31
C CYS A 250 -3.88 -13.92 -13.34
N PHE A 251 -2.85 -13.75 -12.51
CA PHE A 251 -1.73 -14.69 -12.41
C PHE A 251 -2.06 -15.96 -11.59
N GLY A 252 -3.27 -16.06 -11.06
CA GLY A 252 -3.70 -17.14 -10.19
C GLY A 252 -3.74 -16.75 -8.72
N ASN A 253 -3.87 -17.76 -7.85
CA ASN A 253 -4.06 -17.59 -6.41
C ASN A 253 -2.85 -18.07 -5.62
N THR A 254 -2.52 -17.34 -4.57
CA THR A 254 -1.60 -17.80 -3.52
C THR A 254 -2.20 -18.97 -2.73
N SER A 255 -1.37 -19.69 -1.97
CA SER A 255 -1.81 -20.80 -1.12
C SER A 255 -2.80 -20.39 -0.01
N TRP A 256 -2.86 -19.10 0.31
CA TRP A 256 -3.84 -18.51 1.26
C TRP A 256 -5.06 -17.89 0.56
N ASP A 257 -5.28 -18.27 -0.72
CA ASP A 257 -6.48 -17.93 -1.48
C ASP A 257 -6.64 -16.42 -1.74
N ARG A 258 -5.60 -15.81 -2.31
CA ARG A 258 -5.62 -14.42 -2.80
C ARG A 258 -5.15 -14.37 -4.25
N SER A 259 -5.99 -13.77 -5.09
CA SER A 259 -5.68 -13.58 -6.51
C SER A 259 -4.65 -12.47 -6.72
N LEU A 260 -3.74 -12.65 -7.67
CA LEU A 260 -2.86 -11.60 -8.16
C LEU A 260 -3.42 -11.06 -9.48
N LEU A 261 -3.87 -9.81 -9.46
CA LEU A 261 -4.59 -9.14 -10.54
C LEU A 261 -3.74 -8.00 -11.10
N LEU A 262 -3.47 -8.01 -12.40
CA LEU A 262 -2.75 -6.94 -13.09
C LEU A 262 -3.72 -6.09 -13.90
N PHE A 263 -3.71 -4.79 -13.63
CA PHE A 263 -4.47 -3.80 -14.36
C PHE A 263 -3.56 -2.86 -15.15
N ARG A 264 -4.09 -2.28 -16.23
CA ARG A 264 -3.47 -1.23 -17.03
C ARG A 264 -4.36 -0.02 -17.06
N ALA A 265 -3.80 1.18 -16.88
CA ALA A 265 -4.53 2.42 -17.13
C ALA A 265 -4.90 2.49 -18.62
N SER A 266 -6.14 2.88 -18.91
CA SER A 266 -6.54 3.19 -20.28
C SER A 266 -5.72 4.37 -20.77
N ASP A 267 -5.24 4.32 -22.00
CA ASP A 267 -4.61 5.48 -22.61
C ASP A 267 -5.64 6.63 -22.69
N PRO A 268 -5.25 7.88 -22.33
CA PRO A 268 -6.14 9.03 -22.34
C PRO A 268 -6.69 9.36 -23.71
#